data_91874a6c9b103a6428bb923ce6bb7405
#
_entry.id   91874a6c9b103a6428bb923ce6bb7405
#
_cell.length_a   1.000
_cell.length_b   1.000
_cell.length_c   1.000
_cell.angle_alpha   90.00
_cell.angle_beta   90.00
_cell.angle_gamma   90.00
#
_symmetry.space_group_name_H-M   'P 1'
#
loop_
_entity.id
_entity.type
_entity.pdbx_description
1 polymer ?
#
loop_
_entity_poly.entity_id
_entity_poly.type
_entity_poly.pdbx_seq_one_letter_code
_entity_poly.pdbx_strand_id
1 'polypeptide(L)'
;MRVLYDLVIVGGGAAGLTAALYASRSGLDCIVLDPSSPEGSSIALTDAVENYTGFSDIAGFDLIQHFYSHAKSFGANFVRQSLVGIRKNYDGFILECSDSEVKTKSVILCMGATHKKLGIDGENKFEGRGVSYCAVCDGYFFKDKTVAVIGGGNTAVTEATYLSHICKRVFLIHRGDALKADRVLVQKLEKSGNVKILYNTNVMKIDGDEKVKSVTLDNEK
;
A
#
# COMPACT_ATOMS: atom_id res chain seq x y z
N MET A 1 -25.00 -19.96 -14.89
CA MET A 1 -23.88 -19.00 -14.90
C MET A 1 -24.17 -17.93 -15.94
N ARG A 2 -24.12 -16.63 -15.64
CA ARG A 2 -24.22 -15.57 -16.66
C ARG A 2 -23.09 -15.74 -17.67
N VAL A 3 -23.40 -15.57 -18.96
CA VAL A 3 -22.45 -15.89 -20.03
C VAL A 3 -21.40 -14.79 -20.22
N LEU A 4 -21.73 -13.52 -19.87
CA LEU A 4 -20.82 -12.38 -20.08
C LEU A 4 -21.23 -11.21 -19.14
N TYR A 5 -20.29 -10.71 -18.33
CA TYR A 5 -20.46 -9.50 -17.53
C TYR A 5 -20.04 -8.26 -18.34
N ASP A 6 -20.60 -7.09 -17.99
CA ASP A 6 -20.12 -5.82 -18.53
C ASP A 6 -18.74 -5.47 -17.97
N LEU A 7 -18.56 -5.73 -16.67
CA LEU A 7 -17.36 -5.39 -15.94
C LEU A 7 -17.02 -6.44 -14.87
N VAL A 8 -15.76 -6.83 -14.81
CA VAL A 8 -15.20 -7.54 -13.65
C VAL A 8 -14.15 -6.64 -12.98
N ILE A 9 -14.31 -6.45 -11.69
CA ILE A 9 -13.38 -5.71 -10.83
C ILE A 9 -12.57 -6.74 -10.03
N VAL A 10 -11.25 -6.68 -10.10
CA VAL A 10 -10.37 -7.59 -9.38
C VAL A 10 -9.74 -6.86 -8.20
N GLY A 11 -10.06 -7.31 -7.00
CA GLY A 11 -9.64 -6.70 -5.74
C GLY A 11 -10.75 -5.89 -5.08
N GLY A 12 -11.07 -6.25 -3.83
CA GLY A 12 -12.14 -5.66 -3.00
C GLY A 12 -11.62 -4.67 -1.95
N GLY A 13 -10.46 -4.04 -2.19
CA GLY A 13 -9.99 -2.91 -1.40
C GLY A 13 -10.72 -1.61 -1.75
N ALA A 14 -10.26 -0.46 -1.21
CA ALA A 14 -10.90 0.84 -1.39
C ALA A 14 -11.13 1.20 -2.88
N ALA A 15 -10.15 0.95 -3.73
CA ALA A 15 -10.24 1.23 -5.16
C ALA A 15 -11.32 0.37 -5.83
N GLY A 16 -11.32 -0.93 -5.56
CA GLY A 16 -12.28 -1.86 -6.15
C GLY A 16 -13.71 -1.63 -5.65
N LEU A 17 -13.89 -1.36 -4.36
CA LEU A 17 -15.20 -1.04 -3.79
C LEU A 17 -15.74 0.28 -4.35
N THR A 18 -14.90 1.27 -4.55
CA THR A 18 -15.28 2.52 -5.21
C THR A 18 -15.69 2.27 -6.66
N ALA A 19 -14.92 1.50 -7.42
CA ALA A 19 -15.26 1.12 -8.79
C ALA A 19 -16.60 0.35 -8.84
N ALA A 20 -16.80 -0.59 -7.92
CA ALA A 20 -18.05 -1.36 -7.82
C ALA A 20 -19.27 -0.49 -7.52
N LEU A 21 -19.13 0.48 -6.60
CA LEU A 21 -20.17 1.45 -6.30
C LEU A 21 -20.62 2.19 -7.57
N TYR A 22 -19.68 2.76 -8.31
CA TYR A 22 -20.01 3.54 -9.51
C TYR A 22 -20.53 2.67 -10.65
N ALA A 23 -19.96 1.48 -10.85
CA ALA A 23 -20.45 0.53 -11.85
C ALA A 23 -21.91 0.12 -11.57
N SER A 24 -22.23 -0.24 -10.33
CA SER A 24 -23.58 -0.62 -9.93
C SER A 24 -24.56 0.56 -10.05
N ARG A 25 -24.17 1.76 -9.66
CA ARG A 25 -24.98 2.98 -9.85
C ARG A 25 -25.26 3.29 -11.31
N SER A 26 -24.36 2.94 -12.21
CA SER A 26 -24.50 3.11 -13.66
C SER A 26 -25.33 1.97 -14.31
N GLY A 27 -25.81 1.01 -13.52
CA GLY A 27 -26.61 -0.12 -14.03
C GLY A 27 -25.80 -1.16 -14.79
N LEU A 28 -24.47 -1.17 -14.67
CA LEU A 28 -23.62 -2.20 -15.28
C LEU A 28 -23.78 -3.54 -14.55
N ASP A 29 -23.84 -4.61 -15.32
CA ASP A 29 -23.74 -5.96 -14.78
C ASP A 29 -22.29 -6.23 -14.37
N CYS A 30 -21.98 -6.06 -13.07
CA CYS A 30 -20.63 -6.16 -12.58
C CYS A 30 -20.48 -7.09 -11.38
N ILE A 31 -19.28 -7.69 -11.26
CA ILE A 31 -18.86 -8.44 -10.07
C ILE A 31 -17.49 -7.97 -9.60
N VAL A 32 -17.25 -8.12 -8.30
CA VAL A 32 -15.93 -7.96 -7.66
C VAL A 32 -15.39 -9.33 -7.34
N LEU A 33 -14.22 -9.65 -7.87
CA LEU A 33 -13.46 -10.87 -7.54
C LEU A 33 -12.42 -10.53 -6.47
N ASP A 34 -12.54 -11.11 -5.29
CA ASP A 34 -11.55 -11.00 -4.22
C ASP A 34 -11.71 -12.17 -3.24
N PRO A 35 -10.63 -12.93 -2.93
CA PRO A 35 -10.70 -14.09 -2.04
C PRO A 35 -10.96 -13.71 -0.58
N SER A 36 -10.63 -12.49 -0.17
CA SER A 36 -10.57 -12.07 1.24
C SER A 36 -11.29 -10.76 1.55
N SER A 37 -11.98 -10.17 0.58
CA SER A 37 -12.66 -8.87 0.79
C SER A 37 -13.87 -9.00 1.74
N PRO A 38 -14.10 -7.94 2.54
CA PRO A 38 -13.27 -6.72 2.66
C PRO A 38 -12.13 -6.86 3.66
N GLU A 39 -12.08 -7.93 4.44
CA GLU A 39 -11.23 -8.11 5.62
C GLU A 39 -9.73 -8.17 5.29
N GLY A 40 -9.38 -8.69 4.12
CA GLY A 40 -7.98 -8.86 3.68
C GLY A 40 -7.38 -7.62 3.00
N SER A 41 -8.10 -6.51 2.94
CA SER A 41 -7.56 -5.28 2.33
C SER A 41 -6.51 -4.62 3.22
N SER A 42 -5.54 -3.93 2.61
CA SER A 42 -4.52 -3.19 3.38
C SER A 42 -5.11 -2.12 4.32
N ILE A 43 -6.25 -1.54 3.94
CA ILE A 43 -6.97 -0.62 4.83
C ILE A 43 -7.50 -1.35 6.06
N ALA A 44 -8.07 -2.55 5.92
CA ALA A 44 -8.62 -3.30 7.06
C ALA A 44 -7.55 -3.61 8.13
N LEU A 45 -6.29 -3.70 7.72
CA LEU A 45 -5.15 -4.00 8.60
C LEU A 45 -4.54 -2.74 9.23
N THR A 46 -5.08 -1.56 8.94
CA THR A 46 -4.60 -0.28 9.48
C THR A 46 -5.34 0.03 10.79
N ASP A 47 -4.61 0.25 11.88
CA ASP A 47 -5.21 0.50 13.20
C ASP A 47 -6.06 1.77 13.22
N ALA A 48 -5.56 2.87 12.60
CA ALA A 48 -6.25 4.16 12.54
C ALA A 48 -6.01 4.86 11.20
N VAL A 49 -7.05 5.42 10.62
CA VAL A 49 -7.04 6.21 9.39
C VAL A 49 -7.50 7.64 9.75
N GLU A 50 -6.56 8.59 9.77
CA GLU A 50 -6.80 9.99 10.16
C GLU A 50 -6.88 10.95 8.95
N ASN A 51 -6.61 10.45 7.75
CA ASN A 51 -6.45 11.24 6.53
C ASN A 51 -7.51 10.96 5.45
N TYR A 52 -8.61 10.31 5.81
CA TYR A 52 -9.75 10.10 4.92
C TYR A 52 -10.84 11.14 5.21
N THR A 53 -11.08 12.05 4.26
CA THR A 53 -12.05 13.13 4.40
C THR A 53 -13.46 12.60 4.74
N GLY A 54 -14.04 13.10 5.82
CA GLY A 54 -15.34 12.66 6.36
C GLY A 54 -15.23 11.94 7.70
N PHE A 55 -14.01 11.51 8.07
CA PHE A 55 -13.69 10.92 9.38
C PHE A 55 -12.44 11.59 9.93
N SER A 56 -12.50 12.06 11.18
CA SER A 56 -11.32 12.64 11.87
C SER A 56 -10.35 11.57 12.31
N ASP A 57 -10.89 10.38 12.64
CA ASP A 57 -10.19 9.16 13.02
C ASP A 57 -11.17 8.00 12.91
N ILE A 58 -10.76 6.93 12.25
CA ILE A 58 -11.56 5.71 12.10
C ILE A 58 -10.65 4.49 11.98
N ALA A 59 -11.00 3.38 12.62
CA ALA A 59 -10.32 2.12 12.40
C ALA A 59 -10.43 1.69 10.92
N GLY A 60 -9.34 1.24 10.34
CA GLY A 60 -9.33 0.86 8.92
C GLY A 60 -10.31 -0.23 8.57
N PHE A 61 -10.53 -1.18 9.50
CA PHE A 61 -11.56 -2.20 9.36
C PHE A 61 -12.97 -1.59 9.25
N ASP A 62 -13.32 -0.63 10.08
CA ASP A 62 -14.63 0.01 10.05
C ASP A 62 -14.79 0.84 8.77
N LEU A 63 -13.75 1.56 8.36
CA LEU A 63 -13.77 2.33 7.12
C LEU A 63 -14.04 1.44 5.90
N ILE A 64 -13.35 0.32 5.77
CA ILE A 64 -13.55 -0.58 4.62
C ILE A 64 -14.93 -1.26 4.66
N GLN A 65 -15.49 -1.51 5.85
CA GLN A 65 -16.85 -2.01 6.00
C GLN A 65 -17.89 -0.98 5.54
N HIS A 66 -17.65 0.30 5.78
CA HIS A 66 -18.50 1.37 5.20
C HIS A 66 -18.46 1.34 3.67
N PHE A 67 -17.28 1.20 3.05
CA PHE A 67 -17.17 1.11 1.59
C PHE A 67 -17.89 -0.11 1.03
N TYR A 68 -17.69 -1.27 1.67
CA TYR A 68 -18.32 -2.52 1.27
C TYR A 68 -19.86 -2.43 1.34
N SER A 69 -20.37 -1.96 2.47
CA SER A 69 -21.82 -1.80 2.69
C SER A 69 -22.42 -0.81 1.69
N HIS A 70 -21.71 0.27 1.40
CA HIS A 70 -22.14 1.28 0.43
C HIS A 70 -22.20 0.70 -1.00
N ALA A 71 -21.16 0.02 -1.46
CA ALA A 71 -21.18 -0.64 -2.77
C ALA A 71 -22.30 -1.69 -2.87
N LYS A 72 -22.49 -2.48 -1.81
CA LYS A 72 -23.53 -3.50 -1.73
C LYS A 72 -24.94 -2.93 -1.75
N SER A 73 -25.18 -1.77 -1.14
CA SER A 73 -26.50 -1.10 -1.14
C SER A 73 -26.96 -0.68 -2.54
N PHE A 74 -26.02 -0.52 -3.49
CA PHE A 74 -26.32 -0.27 -4.91
C PHE A 74 -26.31 -1.54 -5.76
N GLY A 75 -26.26 -2.73 -5.14
CA GLY A 75 -26.37 -4.01 -5.84
C GLY A 75 -25.05 -4.61 -6.32
N ALA A 76 -23.88 -4.11 -5.86
CA ALA A 76 -22.62 -4.73 -6.20
C ALA A 76 -22.56 -6.20 -5.71
N ASN A 77 -22.14 -7.10 -6.59
CA ASN A 77 -21.98 -8.52 -6.31
C ASN A 77 -20.51 -8.87 -6.06
N PHE A 78 -20.27 -9.72 -5.06
CA PHE A 78 -18.93 -10.14 -4.63
C PHE A 78 -18.79 -11.65 -4.78
N VAL A 79 -17.65 -12.06 -5.36
CA VAL A 79 -17.30 -13.47 -5.56
C VAL A 79 -15.94 -13.73 -4.90
N ARG A 80 -15.90 -14.64 -3.93
CA ARG A 80 -14.68 -15.02 -3.20
C ARG A 80 -13.84 -15.99 -4.02
N GLN A 81 -13.14 -15.47 -4.99
CA GLN A 81 -12.19 -16.22 -5.82
C GLN A 81 -10.94 -15.39 -6.11
N SER A 82 -9.82 -16.07 -6.24
CA SER A 82 -8.56 -15.47 -6.69
C SER A 82 -8.50 -15.45 -8.21
N LEU A 83 -8.01 -14.34 -8.78
CA LEU A 83 -7.64 -14.29 -10.17
C LEU A 83 -6.29 -15.01 -10.35
N VAL A 84 -6.23 -15.95 -11.28
CA VAL A 84 -5.02 -16.70 -11.65
C VAL A 84 -4.42 -16.18 -12.96
N GLY A 85 -5.29 -15.86 -13.93
CA GLY A 85 -4.85 -15.39 -15.24
C GLY A 85 -5.92 -14.58 -15.96
N ILE A 86 -5.49 -13.78 -16.94
CA ILE A 86 -6.38 -13.05 -17.84
C ILE A 86 -5.93 -13.31 -19.26
N ARG A 87 -6.86 -13.69 -20.13
CA ARG A 87 -6.63 -13.77 -21.56
C ARG A 87 -7.65 -12.95 -22.34
N LYS A 88 -7.20 -12.32 -23.41
CA LYS A 88 -8.08 -11.57 -24.30
C LYS A 88 -8.90 -12.56 -25.17
N ASN A 89 -10.16 -12.21 -25.41
CA ASN A 89 -11.06 -12.92 -26.31
C ASN A 89 -11.67 -11.91 -27.31
N TYR A 90 -12.39 -12.43 -28.33
CA TYR A 90 -13.03 -11.60 -29.34
C TYR A 90 -14.01 -10.57 -28.74
N ASP A 91 -14.81 -10.98 -27.75
CA ASP A 91 -15.85 -10.17 -27.11
C ASP A 91 -15.39 -9.49 -25.80
N GLY A 92 -14.08 -9.51 -25.47
CA GLY A 92 -13.55 -8.93 -24.23
C GLY A 92 -12.46 -9.78 -23.61
N PHE A 93 -12.68 -10.25 -22.36
CA PHE A 93 -11.68 -10.97 -21.57
C PHE A 93 -12.28 -12.23 -20.95
N ILE A 94 -11.43 -13.23 -20.76
CA ILE A 94 -11.68 -14.41 -19.94
C ILE A 94 -10.74 -14.35 -18.76
N LEU A 95 -11.29 -14.34 -17.56
CA LEU A 95 -10.56 -14.37 -16.29
C LEU A 95 -10.56 -15.80 -15.79
N GLU A 96 -9.38 -16.37 -15.62
CA GLU A 96 -9.16 -17.68 -15.00
C GLU A 96 -9.08 -17.46 -13.49
N CYS A 97 -10.06 -18.00 -12.76
CA CYS A 97 -10.15 -17.89 -11.32
C CYS A 97 -9.80 -19.22 -10.65
N SER A 98 -9.63 -19.22 -9.32
CA SER A 98 -9.30 -20.45 -8.56
C SER A 98 -10.26 -21.62 -8.83
N ASP A 99 -11.56 -21.35 -9.02
CA ASP A 99 -12.57 -22.40 -9.12
C ASP A 99 -13.39 -22.37 -10.43
N SER A 100 -13.22 -21.33 -11.25
CA SER A 100 -14.03 -21.16 -12.47
C SER A 100 -13.39 -20.18 -13.45
N GLU A 101 -13.97 -20.09 -14.66
CA GLU A 101 -13.73 -19.02 -15.61
C GLU A 101 -14.86 -18.00 -15.59
N VAL A 102 -14.51 -16.72 -15.71
CA VAL A 102 -15.46 -15.61 -15.81
C VAL A 102 -15.22 -14.84 -17.10
N LYS A 103 -16.28 -14.61 -17.89
CA LYS A 103 -16.21 -13.82 -19.13
C LYS A 103 -16.73 -12.41 -18.89
N THR A 104 -16.05 -11.42 -19.46
CA THR A 104 -16.43 -10.01 -19.30
C THR A 104 -16.00 -9.16 -20.49
N LYS A 105 -16.73 -8.07 -20.74
CA LYS A 105 -16.35 -7.08 -21.76
C LYS A 105 -15.17 -6.23 -21.33
N SER A 106 -15.06 -5.91 -20.01
CA SER A 106 -14.02 -5.05 -19.46
C SER A 106 -13.55 -5.51 -18.08
N VAL A 107 -12.34 -5.10 -17.71
CA VAL A 107 -11.71 -5.45 -16.43
C VAL A 107 -11.10 -4.21 -15.79
N ILE A 108 -11.31 -4.05 -14.49
CA ILE A 108 -10.57 -3.09 -13.66
C ILE A 108 -9.71 -3.88 -12.67
N LEU A 109 -8.40 -3.66 -12.67
CA LEU A 109 -7.46 -4.28 -11.76
C LEU A 109 -7.21 -3.39 -10.55
N CYS A 110 -7.68 -3.81 -9.37
CA CYS A 110 -7.59 -3.10 -8.10
C CYS A 110 -6.90 -3.98 -7.03
N MET A 111 -5.95 -4.80 -7.43
CA MET A 111 -5.32 -5.82 -6.59
C MET A 111 -4.38 -5.25 -5.51
N GLY A 112 -4.21 -3.92 -5.46
CA GLY A 112 -3.30 -3.27 -4.52
C GLY A 112 -1.83 -3.53 -4.85
N ALA A 113 -0.99 -3.34 -3.84
CA ALA A 113 0.44 -3.60 -3.91
C ALA A 113 0.93 -4.11 -2.55
N THR A 114 1.95 -4.95 -2.57
CA THR A 114 2.69 -5.35 -1.39
C THR A 114 4.03 -4.62 -1.35
N HIS A 115 4.38 -4.09 -0.19
CA HIS A 115 5.68 -3.48 0.00
C HIS A 115 6.78 -4.54 -0.03
N LYS A 116 7.92 -4.18 -0.63
CA LYS A 116 9.08 -5.05 -0.61
C LYS A 116 9.73 -4.98 0.77
N LYS A 117 9.66 -6.08 1.50
CA LYS A 117 10.31 -6.21 2.81
C LYS A 117 11.84 -6.34 2.66
N LEU A 118 12.55 -5.92 3.69
CA LEU A 118 14.01 -6.10 3.79
C LEU A 118 14.36 -7.56 4.08
N GLY A 119 13.48 -8.28 4.80
CA GLY A 119 13.68 -9.66 5.22
C GLY A 119 14.66 -9.81 6.38
N ILE A 120 14.76 -8.79 7.23
CA ILE A 120 15.67 -8.75 8.37
C ILE A 120 14.95 -9.00 9.70
N ASP A 121 15.74 -9.40 10.71
CA ASP A 121 15.20 -9.61 12.05
C ASP A 121 14.60 -8.32 12.63
N GLY A 122 13.43 -8.45 13.27
CA GLY A 122 12.68 -7.35 13.85
C GLY A 122 11.70 -6.66 12.88
N GLU A 123 11.84 -6.78 11.54
CA GLU A 123 10.98 -6.07 10.59
C GLU A 123 9.50 -6.42 10.79
N ASN A 124 9.14 -7.70 10.76
CA ASN A 124 7.75 -8.13 10.95
C ASN A 124 7.25 -7.89 12.39
N LYS A 125 8.13 -8.02 13.38
CA LYS A 125 7.80 -7.82 14.81
C LYS A 125 7.33 -6.39 15.07
N PHE A 126 7.96 -5.42 14.41
CA PHE A 126 7.73 -4.00 14.65
C PHE A 126 6.90 -3.31 13.57
N GLU A 127 6.33 -4.05 12.62
CA GLU A 127 5.37 -3.52 11.66
C GLU A 127 4.17 -2.91 12.40
N GLY A 128 3.83 -1.63 12.11
CA GLY A 128 2.87 -0.83 12.87
C GLY A 128 3.35 -0.36 14.25
N ARG A 129 4.54 -0.80 14.71
CA ARG A 129 5.13 -0.42 16.00
C ARG A 129 6.47 0.31 15.86
N GLY A 130 6.60 1.08 14.80
CA GLY A 130 7.79 1.87 14.46
C GLY A 130 8.42 1.49 13.12
N VAL A 131 8.00 0.39 12.50
CA VAL A 131 8.28 0.08 11.09
C VAL A 131 7.04 0.41 10.29
N SER A 132 7.22 1.23 9.25
CA SER A 132 6.18 1.63 8.30
C SER A 132 6.72 1.56 6.87
N TYR A 133 5.83 1.38 5.91
CA TYR A 133 6.14 1.36 4.48
C TYR A 133 5.47 2.53 3.72
N CYS A 134 4.86 3.47 4.44
CA CYS A 134 4.21 4.64 3.86
C CYS A 134 4.47 5.89 4.71
N ALA A 135 5.42 6.70 4.29
CA ALA A 135 5.74 7.92 5.03
C ALA A 135 4.59 8.95 5.06
N VAL A 136 3.80 9.02 3.99
CA VAL A 136 2.67 9.95 3.91
C VAL A 136 1.52 9.50 4.82
N CYS A 137 1.32 8.18 4.98
CA CYS A 137 0.26 7.63 5.83
C CYS A 137 0.62 7.82 7.32
N ASP A 138 1.84 7.46 7.69
CA ASP A 138 2.25 7.27 9.09
C ASP A 138 3.22 8.34 9.59
N GLY A 139 3.70 9.22 8.71
CA GLY A 139 4.78 10.17 9.03
C GLY A 139 4.48 11.08 10.21
N TYR A 140 3.21 11.41 10.43
CA TYR A 140 2.80 12.27 11.56
C TYR A 140 3.03 11.61 12.93
N PHE A 141 2.93 10.27 13.03
CA PHE A 141 3.25 9.56 14.27
C PHE A 141 4.74 9.65 14.67
N PHE A 142 5.59 10.06 13.73
CA PHE A 142 7.02 10.24 13.93
C PHE A 142 7.43 11.71 14.05
N LYS A 143 6.47 12.61 14.25
CA LYS A 143 6.75 14.03 14.47
C LYS A 143 7.78 14.22 15.58
N ASP A 144 8.77 15.09 15.33
CA ASP A 144 9.88 15.45 16.23
C ASP A 144 10.79 14.26 16.65
N LYS A 145 10.65 13.08 16.02
CA LYS A 145 11.50 11.91 16.26
C LYS A 145 12.65 11.82 15.25
N THR A 146 13.58 10.95 15.56
CA THR A 146 14.63 10.51 14.61
C THR A 146 14.13 9.28 13.88
N VAL A 147 14.17 9.28 12.55
CA VAL A 147 13.72 8.17 11.71
C VAL A 147 14.80 7.73 10.74
N ALA A 148 14.72 6.47 10.31
CA ALA A 148 15.52 5.91 9.25
C ALA A 148 14.63 5.55 8.05
N VAL A 149 14.99 6.00 6.85
CA VAL A 149 14.39 5.61 5.58
C VAL A 149 15.38 4.70 4.86
N ILE A 150 14.93 3.52 4.42
CA ILE A 150 15.80 2.54 3.80
C ILE A 150 15.48 2.46 2.31
N GLY A 151 16.47 2.77 1.47
CA GLY A 151 16.35 2.74 0.03
C GLY A 151 17.20 3.79 -0.66
N GLY A 152 17.14 3.84 -1.99
CA GLY A 152 17.93 4.81 -2.79
C GLY A 152 17.27 5.17 -4.12
N GLY A 153 16.04 4.73 -4.35
CA GLY A 153 15.23 5.09 -5.52
C GLY A 153 14.31 6.29 -5.24
N ASN A 154 13.51 6.66 -6.23
CA ASN A 154 12.61 7.81 -6.19
C ASN A 154 11.71 7.81 -4.95
N THR A 155 11.09 6.68 -4.60
CA THR A 155 10.23 6.55 -3.42
C THR A 155 10.96 6.92 -2.14
N ALA A 156 12.11 6.30 -1.87
CA ALA A 156 12.87 6.54 -0.63
C ALA A 156 13.32 8.00 -0.51
N VAL A 157 13.78 8.62 -1.61
CA VAL A 157 14.20 10.02 -1.63
C VAL A 157 13.02 10.97 -1.42
N THR A 158 11.87 10.68 -2.03
CA THR A 158 10.64 11.48 -1.85
C THR A 158 10.13 11.38 -0.42
N GLU A 159 10.09 10.17 0.14
CA GLU A 159 9.64 9.92 1.52
C GLU A 159 10.61 10.55 2.55
N ALA A 160 11.92 10.44 2.34
CA ALA A 160 12.90 11.10 3.20
C ALA A 160 12.76 12.64 3.16
N THR A 161 12.50 13.20 1.98
CA THR A 161 12.21 14.63 1.84
C THR A 161 10.94 15.03 2.59
N TYR A 162 9.85 14.25 2.44
CA TYR A 162 8.61 14.48 3.16
C TYR A 162 8.82 14.43 4.68
N LEU A 163 9.46 13.38 5.18
CA LEU A 163 9.73 13.21 6.62
C LEU A 163 10.68 14.28 7.17
N SER A 164 11.53 14.89 6.35
CA SER A 164 12.38 15.99 6.78
C SER A 164 11.62 17.21 7.26
N HIS A 165 10.38 17.42 6.79
CA HIS A 165 9.52 18.52 7.24
C HIS A 165 8.78 18.23 8.56
N ILE A 166 8.75 16.96 8.99
CA ILE A 166 7.95 16.50 10.14
C ILE A 166 8.87 16.04 11.27
N CYS A 167 9.93 15.32 10.95
CA CYS A 167 10.80 14.66 11.90
C CYS A 167 11.96 15.56 12.34
N LYS A 168 12.49 15.32 13.52
CA LYS A 168 13.67 16.00 14.03
C LYS A 168 14.92 15.73 13.20
N ARG A 169 15.11 14.46 12.77
CA ARG A 169 16.23 14.01 11.95
C ARG A 169 15.83 12.81 11.10
N VAL A 170 16.31 12.77 9.87
CA VAL A 170 16.10 11.66 8.95
C VAL A 170 17.44 11.07 8.53
N PHE A 171 17.61 9.77 8.67
CA PHE A 171 18.72 9.02 8.08
C PHE A 171 18.21 8.30 6.83
N LEU A 172 18.76 8.64 5.65
CA LEU A 172 18.49 7.86 4.43
C LEU A 172 19.62 6.84 4.27
N ILE A 173 19.29 5.57 4.44
CA ILE A 173 20.26 4.48 4.43
C ILE A 173 20.20 3.77 3.08
N HIS A 174 21.31 3.74 2.37
CA HIS A 174 21.43 3.14 1.05
C HIS A 174 22.64 2.22 0.94
N ARG A 175 22.40 0.99 0.46
CA ARG A 175 23.45 -0.03 0.30
C ARG A 175 24.48 0.26 -0.80
N GLY A 176 24.16 1.13 -1.75
CA GLY A 176 25.06 1.53 -2.83
C GLY A 176 25.84 2.79 -2.51
N ASP A 177 26.73 3.14 -3.38
CA ASP A 177 27.60 4.32 -3.32
C ASP A 177 26.94 5.61 -3.84
N ALA A 178 25.81 5.48 -4.56
CA ALA A 178 25.04 6.59 -5.10
C ALA A 178 23.54 6.30 -5.11
N LEU A 179 22.72 7.34 -4.93
CA LEU A 179 21.27 7.22 -5.08
C LEU A 179 20.90 6.99 -6.54
N LYS A 180 19.89 6.12 -6.75
CA LYS A 180 19.33 5.79 -8.07
C LYS A 180 18.09 6.62 -8.40
N ALA A 181 17.78 7.62 -7.59
CA ALA A 181 16.66 8.53 -7.77
C ALA A 181 16.97 9.59 -8.82
N ASP A 182 15.92 10.18 -9.39
CA ASP A 182 16.02 11.28 -10.32
C ASP A 182 16.76 12.46 -9.68
N ARG A 183 17.63 13.10 -10.46
CA ARG A 183 18.49 14.18 -9.98
C ARG A 183 17.72 15.33 -9.33
N VAL A 184 16.53 15.65 -9.84
CA VAL A 184 15.69 16.70 -9.29
C VAL A 184 15.19 16.38 -7.87
N LEU A 185 14.92 15.11 -7.56
CA LEU A 185 14.52 14.66 -6.23
C LEU A 185 15.70 14.69 -5.26
N VAL A 186 16.87 14.24 -5.71
CA VAL A 186 18.10 14.28 -4.91
C VAL A 186 18.45 15.72 -4.54
N GLN A 187 18.40 16.65 -5.48
CA GLN A 187 18.64 18.08 -5.23
C GLN A 187 17.64 18.70 -4.23
N LYS A 188 16.39 18.22 -4.20
CA LYS A 188 15.41 18.65 -3.18
C LYS A 188 15.80 18.12 -1.81
N LEU A 189 16.17 16.83 -1.73
CA LEU A 189 16.61 16.20 -0.48
C LEU A 189 17.84 16.89 0.11
N GLU A 190 18.83 17.22 -0.71
CA GLU A 190 20.10 17.87 -0.28
C GLU A 190 19.87 19.25 0.35
N LYS A 191 18.75 19.91 0.03
CA LYS A 191 18.35 21.18 0.65
C LYS A 191 17.74 21.00 2.05
N SER A 192 17.43 19.79 2.44
CA SER A 192 16.88 19.48 3.75
C SER A 192 18.00 19.37 4.78
N GLY A 193 18.10 20.35 5.67
CA GLY A 193 19.23 20.49 6.62
C GLY A 193 19.28 19.43 7.73
N ASN A 194 18.24 18.61 7.89
CA ASN A 194 18.13 17.57 8.90
C ASN A 194 18.18 16.13 8.33
N VAL A 195 18.51 15.96 7.05
CA VAL A 195 18.69 14.66 6.42
C VAL A 195 20.18 14.30 6.35
N LYS A 196 20.53 13.08 6.78
CA LYS A 196 21.86 12.50 6.61
C LYS A 196 21.76 11.23 5.76
N ILE A 197 22.49 11.19 4.65
CA ILE A 197 22.56 10.00 3.80
C ILE A 197 23.73 9.12 4.26
N LEU A 198 23.45 7.84 4.44
CA LEU A 198 24.45 6.81 4.74
C LEU A 198 24.56 5.88 3.53
N TYR A 199 25.63 6.06 2.76
CA TYR A 199 25.97 5.23 1.62
C TYR A 199 26.71 3.97 2.05
N ASN A 200 26.75 2.95 1.17
CA ASN A 200 27.43 1.68 1.39
C ASN A 200 27.05 1.05 2.74
N THR A 201 25.77 1.16 3.12
CA THR A 201 25.30 0.79 4.44
C THR A 201 24.03 -0.06 4.31
N ASN A 202 24.00 -1.22 4.94
CA ASN A 202 22.80 -2.04 5.08
C ASN A 202 22.28 -2.01 6.52
N VAL A 203 20.95 -2.13 6.66
CA VAL A 203 20.31 -2.40 7.94
C VAL A 203 20.30 -3.91 8.13
N MET A 204 20.90 -4.38 9.21
CA MET A 204 21.03 -5.81 9.52
C MET A 204 19.93 -6.30 10.46
N LYS A 205 19.44 -5.42 11.34
CA LYS A 205 18.46 -5.77 12.37
C LYS A 205 17.73 -4.53 12.84
N ILE A 206 16.47 -4.73 13.27
CA ILE A 206 15.65 -3.72 13.94
C ILE A 206 15.42 -4.18 15.37
N ASP A 207 15.81 -3.36 16.34
CA ASP A 207 15.75 -3.67 17.75
C ASP A 207 14.78 -2.76 18.50
N GLY A 208 14.16 -3.32 19.55
CA GLY A 208 13.23 -2.62 20.43
C GLY A 208 12.52 -3.59 21.37
N ASP A 209 11.66 -3.03 22.24
CA ASP A 209 10.83 -3.82 23.14
C ASP A 209 9.40 -3.92 22.59
N GLU A 210 8.55 -2.93 22.90
CA GLU A 210 7.19 -2.78 22.37
C GLU A 210 7.18 -2.04 21.03
N LYS A 211 8.13 -1.10 20.86
CA LYS A 211 8.32 -0.28 19.65
C LYS A 211 9.80 -0.27 19.25
N VAL A 212 10.06 0.12 18.02
CA VAL A 212 11.44 0.32 17.53
C VAL A 212 12.19 1.31 18.40
N LYS A 213 13.41 0.93 18.80
CA LYS A 213 14.36 1.79 19.53
C LYS A 213 15.61 2.08 18.71
N SER A 214 16.10 1.11 17.94
CA SER A 214 17.33 1.25 17.16
C SER A 214 17.34 0.32 15.97
N VAL A 215 18.27 0.60 15.06
CA VAL A 215 18.64 -0.28 13.95
C VAL A 215 20.13 -0.57 14.01
N THR A 216 20.51 -1.82 13.72
CA THR A 216 21.89 -2.24 13.61
C THR A 216 22.32 -2.15 12.14
N LEU A 217 23.48 -1.53 11.90
CA LEU A 217 24.04 -1.32 10.55
C LEU A 217 25.30 -2.17 10.38
N ASP A 218 25.61 -2.56 9.13
CA ASP A 218 26.83 -3.30 8.79
C ASP A 218 28.06 -2.40 8.54
N ASN A 219 27.86 -1.09 8.57
CA ASN A 219 28.94 -0.14 8.31
C ASN A 219 29.79 0.08 9.57
N GLU A 220 31.00 -0.46 9.60
CA GLU A 220 31.95 -0.32 10.69
C GLU A 220 32.83 0.96 10.63
N LYS A 221 32.42 2.00 9.91
CA LYS A 221 33.15 3.25 9.76
C LYS A 221 32.57 4.39 10.56
#